data_2f2b9adf4e45f478ff7f0f71d7d15715
#
_entry.id   2f2b9adf4e45f478ff7f0f71d7d15715
#
_cell.length_a   1.000
_cell.length_b   1.000
_cell.length_c   1.000
_cell.angle_alpha   90.00
_cell.angle_beta   90.00
_cell.angle_gamma   90.00
#
_symmetry.space_group_name_H-M   'P 1'
#
loop_
_entity.id
_entity.type
_entity.pdbx_description
1 polymer ?
#
loop_
_entity_poly.entity_id
_entity_poly.type
_entity_poly.pdbx_seq_one_letter_code
_entity_poly.pdbx_strand_id
1 'polypeptide(L)'
;VENLNEDLSNDSKRTGESQLYFFHADWCPHCKRAKPEWDNIVKNYDNKDFGKYKLKTIEVDCSEGDDPLIQQYSIDGYPTILMIKDDKRIDYDAKISYDNLDKFITDLLQ
;
A
#
# COMPACT_ATOMS: atom_id res chain seq x y z
N VAL A 1 -8.43 16.12 26.67
CA VAL A 1 -7.91 16.35 26.02
C VAL A 1 -7.67 16.19 25.70
N GLU A 2 -7.63 16.36 26.02
CA GLU A 2 -7.07 16.52 25.47
C GLU A 2 -6.64 16.27 24.78
N ASN A 3 -6.93 16.07 25.39
CA ASN A 3 -6.29 16.20 24.67
C ASN A 3 -6.10 16.08 24.11
N LEU A 4 -6.35 15.66 24.44
CA LEU A 4 -5.84 15.91 23.74
C LEU A 4 -5.60 15.98 23.10
N ASN A 5 -5.70 15.98 23.49
CA ASN A 5 -5.13 16.50 22.67
C ASN A 5 -4.78 16.43 22.15
N GLU A 6 -4.77 16.08 22.22
CA GLU A 6 -4.14 16.45 21.54
C GLU A 6 -3.86 16.21 20.77
N ASP A 7 -4.08 16.03 21.19
CA ASP A 7 -3.51 16.29 20.36
C ASP A 7 -3.53 16.20 19.66
N LEU A 8 -3.80 16.08 19.82
CA LEU A 8 -3.53 16.41 18.99
C LEU A 8 -3.32 16.69 18.26
N SER A 9 -3.31 16.66 18.21
CA SER A 9 -2.91 17.14 17.39
C SER A 9 -2.43 17.18 16.80
N ASN A 10 -2.21 17.03 16.91
CA ASN A 10 -1.57 17.19 16.21
C ASN A 10 -1.43 16.83 15.52
N ASP A 11 -1.73 16.55 15.61
CA ASP A 11 -1.65 16.24 14.75
C ASP A 11 -1.92 16.46 14.07
N SER A 12 -2.36 16.78 14.22
CA SER A 12 -2.83 17.11 13.21
C SER A 12 -2.31 17.75 12.12
N LYS A 13 -2.32 18.58 12.01
CA LYS A 13 -1.55 19.13 11.01
C LYS A 13 -0.54 18.18 10.57
N ARG A 14 -0.45 17.16 11.26
CA ARG A 14 0.50 16.22 10.88
C ARG A 14 0.12 15.59 9.58
N THR A 15 1.08 15.11 8.82
CA THR A 15 0.87 14.42 7.58
C THR A 15 0.10 13.14 7.81
N GLY A 16 -0.73 12.76 6.87
CA GLY A 16 -1.40 11.49 6.90
C GLY A 16 -0.45 10.37 6.51
N GLU A 17 -0.83 9.15 6.85
CA GLU A 17 -0.13 7.96 6.41
C GLU A 17 -0.95 7.29 5.32
N SER A 18 -0.29 6.87 4.24
CA SER A 18 -0.92 6.11 3.18
C SER A 18 -0.27 4.74 3.14
N GLN A 19 -1.05 3.69 2.92
CA GLN A 19 -0.55 2.33 2.86
C GLN A 19 -0.73 1.77 1.46
N LEU A 20 0.34 1.15 0.95
CA LEU A 20 0.29 0.44 -0.32
C LEU A 20 0.46 -1.04 -0.04
N TYR A 21 -0.57 -1.82 -0.36
CA TYR A 21 -0.61 -3.25 -0.07
C TYR A 21 -0.33 -4.06 -1.32
N PHE A 22 0.43 -5.12 -1.16
CA PHE A 22 0.69 -6.10 -2.20
C PHE A 22 0.33 -7.48 -1.67
N PHE A 23 -0.75 -8.05 -2.20
CA PHE A 23 -1.22 -9.37 -1.81
C PHE A 23 -0.73 -10.39 -2.83
N HIS A 24 -0.03 -11.42 -2.38
CA HIS A 24 0.55 -12.42 -3.26
C HIS A 24 0.51 -13.80 -2.64
N ALA A 25 0.84 -14.81 -3.44
CA ALA A 25 0.89 -16.20 -2.97
C ALA A 25 2.05 -16.92 -3.66
N ASP A 26 2.66 -17.87 -2.97
CA ASP A 26 3.81 -18.62 -3.47
C ASP A 26 3.50 -19.40 -4.75
N TRP A 27 2.28 -19.90 -4.83
CA TRP A 27 1.85 -20.76 -5.95
C TRP A 27 1.39 -19.96 -7.15
N CYS A 28 1.46 -18.66 -7.12
CA CYS A 28 0.93 -17.77 -8.16
C CYS A 28 2.06 -17.36 -9.13
N PRO A 29 2.04 -17.82 -10.40
CA PRO A 29 3.10 -17.45 -11.35
C PRO A 29 3.17 -15.94 -11.62
N HIS A 30 2.02 -15.28 -11.69
CA HIS A 30 1.99 -13.83 -11.92
C HIS A 30 2.59 -13.07 -10.75
N CYS A 31 2.42 -13.59 -9.53
CA CYS A 31 3.03 -12.98 -8.35
C CYS A 31 4.54 -13.03 -8.41
N LYS A 32 5.07 -14.14 -8.92
CA LYS A 32 6.53 -14.29 -9.06
C LYS A 32 7.11 -13.27 -10.02
N ARG A 33 6.39 -12.96 -11.08
CA ARG A 33 6.82 -11.93 -12.02
C ARG A 33 6.67 -10.52 -11.45
N ALA A 34 5.64 -10.31 -10.64
CA ALA A 34 5.38 -9.00 -10.03
C ALA A 34 6.34 -8.67 -8.89
N LYS A 35 6.85 -9.68 -8.21
CA LYS A 35 7.64 -9.48 -6.99
C LYS A 35 8.88 -8.60 -7.21
N PRO A 36 9.70 -8.79 -8.26
CA PRO A 36 10.85 -7.91 -8.46
C PRO A 36 10.45 -6.44 -8.65
N GLU A 37 9.34 -6.20 -9.34
CA GLU A 37 8.84 -4.84 -9.54
C GLU A 37 8.40 -4.24 -8.21
N TRP A 38 7.69 -5.03 -7.41
CA TRP A 38 7.27 -4.62 -6.08
C TRP A 38 8.48 -4.33 -5.18
N ASP A 39 9.49 -5.20 -5.20
CA ASP A 39 10.67 -5.01 -4.37
C ASP A 39 11.39 -3.71 -4.70
N ASN A 40 11.44 -3.32 -5.96
CA ASN A 40 12.03 -2.05 -6.36
C ASN A 40 11.21 -0.86 -5.87
N ILE A 41 9.89 -1.00 -5.85
CA ILE A 41 9.02 0.04 -5.29
C ILE A 41 9.26 0.17 -3.79
N VAL A 42 9.35 -0.94 -3.07
CA VAL A 42 9.62 -0.91 -1.64
C VAL A 42 10.96 -0.20 -1.36
N LYS A 43 11.96 -0.55 -2.13
CA LYS A 43 13.29 0.02 -1.96
C LYS A 43 13.29 1.54 -2.09
N ASN A 44 12.50 2.06 -3.03
CA ASN A 44 12.52 3.49 -3.35
C ASN A 44 11.44 4.28 -2.64
N TYR A 45 10.36 3.64 -2.19
CA TYR A 45 9.19 4.36 -1.70
C TYR A 45 8.76 4.04 -0.29
N ASP A 46 9.24 2.95 0.31
CA ASP A 46 8.83 2.63 1.68
C ASP A 46 9.29 3.73 2.63
N ASN A 47 8.37 4.22 3.45
CA ASN A 47 8.61 5.31 4.40
C ASN A 47 8.95 6.64 3.74
N LYS A 48 8.68 6.77 2.45
CA LYS A 48 8.95 8.03 1.75
C LYS A 48 7.93 9.08 2.17
N ASP A 49 8.44 10.29 2.40
CA ASP A 49 7.63 11.44 2.80
C ASP A 49 7.29 12.28 1.56
N PHE A 50 6.00 12.46 1.27
CA PHE A 50 5.53 13.26 0.16
C PHE A 50 5.01 14.62 0.60
N GLY A 51 5.30 15.03 1.82
CA GLY A 51 4.80 16.29 2.37
C GLY A 51 3.53 16.09 3.14
N LYS A 52 2.42 15.83 2.44
CA LYS A 52 1.15 15.58 3.10
C LYS A 52 0.99 14.13 3.55
N TYR A 53 1.68 13.21 2.91
CA TYR A 53 1.54 11.79 3.17
C TYR A 53 2.89 11.14 3.34
N LYS A 54 2.93 10.16 4.21
CA LYS A 54 4.07 9.26 4.31
C LYS A 54 3.60 7.91 3.82
N LEU A 55 4.30 7.35 2.86
CA LEU A 55 3.91 6.07 2.27
C LEU A 55 4.49 4.92 3.06
N LYS A 56 3.65 3.96 3.39
CA LYS A 56 4.04 2.70 4.02
C LYS A 56 3.73 1.58 3.07
N THR A 57 4.69 0.72 2.77
CA THR A 57 4.46 -0.45 1.93
C THR A 57 4.25 -1.67 2.80
N ILE A 58 3.26 -2.48 2.45
CA ILE A 58 2.88 -3.67 3.23
C ILE A 58 2.71 -4.83 2.28
N GLU A 59 3.49 -5.87 2.48
CA GLU A 59 3.41 -7.07 1.66
C GLU A 59 2.67 -8.15 2.47
N VAL A 60 1.67 -8.78 1.86
CA VAL A 60 0.86 -9.77 2.53
C VAL A 60 1.00 -11.09 1.77
N ASP A 61 1.56 -12.09 2.44
CA ASP A 61 1.70 -13.43 1.88
C ASP A 61 0.42 -14.20 2.14
N CYS A 62 -0.29 -14.51 1.06
CA CYS A 62 -1.59 -15.18 1.13
C CYS A 62 -1.50 -16.65 0.74
N SER A 63 -0.32 -17.24 0.81
CA SER A 63 -0.09 -18.61 0.36
C SER A 63 -0.95 -19.62 1.09
N GLU A 64 -1.20 -19.38 2.38
CA GLU A 64 -2.03 -20.27 3.20
C GLU A 64 -3.53 -19.92 3.11
N GLY A 65 -3.85 -18.73 2.63
CA GLY A 65 -5.25 -18.32 2.49
C GLY A 65 -5.94 -17.94 3.78
N ASP A 66 -5.20 -17.74 4.87
CA ASP A 66 -5.79 -17.50 6.18
C ASP A 66 -5.47 -16.13 6.79
N ASP A 67 -4.82 -15.24 6.06
CA ASP A 67 -4.52 -13.91 6.57
C ASP A 67 -5.82 -13.11 6.71
N PRO A 68 -6.08 -12.49 7.86
CA PRO A 68 -7.31 -11.71 8.06
C PRO A 68 -7.50 -10.58 7.07
N LEU A 69 -6.41 -10.04 6.53
CA LEU A 69 -6.50 -8.96 5.55
C LEU A 69 -7.15 -9.39 4.25
N ILE A 70 -7.10 -10.70 3.93
CA ILE A 70 -7.77 -11.21 2.73
C ILE A 70 -9.26 -10.94 2.81
N GLN A 71 -9.87 -11.23 3.97
CA GLN A 71 -11.29 -10.96 4.18
C GLN A 71 -11.57 -9.48 4.34
N GLN A 72 -10.71 -8.79 5.10
CA GLN A 72 -10.91 -7.36 5.35
C GLN A 72 -10.99 -6.56 4.06
N TYR A 73 -10.16 -6.89 3.08
CA TYR A 73 -10.12 -6.16 1.82
C TYR A 73 -10.78 -6.93 0.66
N SER A 74 -11.45 -8.03 0.97
CA SER A 74 -12.18 -8.82 -0.03
C SER A 74 -11.30 -9.20 -1.22
N ILE A 75 -10.13 -9.72 -0.93
CA ILE A 75 -9.17 -10.11 -1.97
C ILE A 75 -9.63 -11.42 -2.59
N ASP A 76 -9.83 -11.42 -3.90
CA ASP A 76 -10.34 -12.59 -4.60
C ASP A 76 -9.41 -13.09 -5.71
N GLY A 77 -8.21 -12.56 -5.79
CA GLY A 77 -7.23 -13.00 -6.77
C GLY A 77 -5.86 -12.44 -6.47
N TYR A 78 -4.85 -12.98 -7.13
CA TYR A 78 -3.46 -12.58 -6.90
C TYR A 78 -2.72 -12.42 -8.21
N PRO A 79 -1.77 -11.48 -8.30
CA PRO A 79 -1.46 -10.48 -7.26
C PRO A 79 -2.50 -9.37 -7.24
N THR A 80 -2.71 -8.79 -6.08
CA THR A 80 -3.58 -7.61 -5.94
C THR A 80 -2.79 -6.50 -5.26
N ILE A 81 -2.87 -5.30 -5.81
CA ILE A 81 -2.26 -4.11 -5.21
C ILE A 81 -3.36 -3.08 -5.00
N LEU A 82 -3.36 -2.50 -3.82
CA LEU A 82 -4.29 -1.41 -3.50
C LEU A 82 -3.62 -0.41 -2.57
N MET A 83 -4.11 0.81 -2.61
CA MET A 83 -3.64 1.87 -1.70
C MET A 83 -4.78 2.31 -0.80
N ILE A 84 -4.46 2.55 0.46
CA ILE A 84 -5.38 3.19 1.39
C ILE A 84 -4.87 4.61 1.60
N LYS A 85 -5.69 5.59 1.28
CA LYS A 85 -5.36 6.99 1.40
C LYS A 85 -6.59 7.73 1.94
N ASP A 86 -6.44 8.45 3.04
CA ASP A 86 -7.55 9.16 3.69
C ASP A 86 -8.72 8.21 4.00
N ASP A 87 -8.38 6.99 4.45
CA ASP A 87 -9.35 5.94 4.75
C ASP A 87 -10.14 5.45 3.55
N LYS A 88 -9.68 5.78 2.34
CA LYS A 88 -10.33 5.34 1.11
C LYS A 88 -9.45 4.33 0.40
N ARG A 89 -10.11 3.31 -0.16
CA ARG A 89 -9.44 2.27 -0.91
C ARG A 89 -9.34 2.66 -2.37
N ILE A 90 -8.14 2.56 -2.92
CA ILE A 90 -7.89 2.84 -4.34
C ILE A 90 -7.23 1.60 -4.92
N ASP A 91 -7.92 0.91 -5.80
CA ASP A 91 -7.40 -0.31 -6.41
C ASP A 91 -6.45 0.02 -7.55
N TYR A 92 -5.35 -0.71 -7.61
CA TYR A 92 -4.42 -0.59 -8.72
C TYR A 92 -4.89 -1.51 -9.84
N ASP A 93 -5.11 -0.96 -11.01
CA ASP A 93 -5.73 -1.68 -12.12
C ASP A 93 -4.91 -1.50 -13.39
N ALA A 94 -3.65 -1.92 -13.33
CA ALA A 94 -2.76 -1.83 -14.48
C ALA A 94 -1.74 -2.95 -14.39
N LYS A 95 -0.94 -3.10 -15.44
CA LYS A 95 0.16 -4.06 -15.41
C LYS A 95 1.12 -3.69 -14.28
N ILE A 96 1.55 -4.68 -13.53
CA ILE A 96 2.46 -4.45 -12.41
C ILE A 96 3.87 -4.31 -12.95
N SER A 97 4.32 -3.07 -13.01
CA SER A 97 5.68 -2.70 -13.40
C SER A 97 6.11 -1.54 -12.53
N TYR A 98 7.43 -1.36 -12.40
CA TYR A 98 7.95 -0.24 -11.63
C TYR A 98 7.39 1.08 -12.14
N ASP A 99 7.43 1.29 -13.47
CA ASP A 99 6.98 2.55 -14.05
C ASP A 99 5.52 2.84 -13.76
N ASN A 100 4.66 1.83 -13.89
CA ASN A 100 3.24 2.00 -13.63
C ASN A 100 2.95 2.23 -12.16
N LEU A 101 3.66 1.51 -11.28
CA LEU A 101 3.51 1.69 -9.83
C LEU A 101 4.04 3.05 -9.39
N ASP A 102 5.16 3.47 -9.94
CA ASP A 102 5.72 4.79 -9.67
C ASP A 102 4.71 5.88 -10.01
N LYS A 103 4.11 5.79 -11.20
CA LYS A 103 3.10 6.75 -11.62
C LYS A 103 1.87 6.73 -10.70
N PHE A 104 1.42 5.55 -10.34
CA PHE A 104 0.26 5.38 -9.45
C PHE A 104 0.52 6.08 -8.11
N ILE A 105 1.68 5.84 -7.52
CA ILE A 105 2.05 6.43 -6.24
C ILE A 105 2.16 7.94 -6.35
N THR A 106 2.89 8.43 -7.36
CA THR A 106 3.11 9.88 -7.47
C THR A 106 1.84 10.62 -7.83
N ASP A 107 0.99 10.05 -8.67
CA ASP A 107 -0.29 10.67 -9.02
C ASP A 107 -1.20 10.83 -7.80
N LEU A 108 -1.12 9.89 -6.85
CA LEU A 108 -2.00 9.92 -5.69
C LEU A 108 -1.42 10.71 -4.52
N LEU A 109 -0.11 10.76 -4.37
CA LEU A 109 0.51 11.32 -3.16
C LEU A 109 1.23 12.64 -3.36
N GLN A 110 1.52 12.99 -4.60
CA GLN A 110 2.17 14.27 -4.88
C GLN A 110 1.19 15.39 -5.12
#